data_bf52a640c909cc496db70c5686ccc7a0
#
_entry.id   bf52a640c909cc496db70c5686ccc7a0
#
_cell.length_a   1.000
_cell.length_b   1.000
_cell.length_c   1.000
_cell.angle_alpha   90.00
_cell.angle_beta   90.00
_cell.angle_gamma   90.00
#
_symmetry.space_group_name_H-M   'P 1'
#
loop_
_entity.id
_entity.type
_entity.pdbx_description
1 polymer ?
#
loop_
_entity_poly.entity_id
_entity_poly.type
_entity_poly.pdbx_seq_one_letter_code
_entity_poly.pdbx_strand_id
1 'polypeptide(L)'
;PAGTEMTQNELAESLGVSRMPVREALMILEYQGLIIRLPNNRIKVADLTEETLRQILALGAQLERQAMRALPQDAMLAGGEMLQHRTLRTVLPYPLHRKLLESIQETYIAFAVSARPTPVNDLLARLLMLDRQGSPDVLEAWNAYEEELLHLILTIRSQYAGTETH
;
A
#
# COMPACT_ATOMS: atom_id res chain seq x y z
N PRO A 1 14.52 12.02 -1.17
CA PRO A 1 13.45 12.80 -1.83
C PRO A 1 13.06 12.22 -3.18
N ALA A 2 11.83 12.46 -3.62
CA ALA A 2 11.37 12.09 -4.94
C ALA A 2 12.32 12.63 -6.01
N GLY A 3 12.58 11.84 -7.06
CA GLY A 3 13.50 12.20 -8.12
C GLY A 3 15.00 12.07 -7.81
N THR A 4 15.38 11.77 -6.56
CA THR A 4 16.78 11.53 -6.21
C THR A 4 17.32 10.36 -7.02
N GLU A 5 18.50 10.55 -7.63
CA GLU A 5 19.20 9.51 -8.38
C GLU A 5 20.48 9.10 -7.66
N MET A 6 20.72 7.80 -7.63
CA MET A 6 21.94 7.23 -7.04
C MET A 6 22.29 5.89 -7.71
N THR A 7 23.51 5.43 -7.50
CA THR A 7 23.91 4.08 -7.89
C THR A 7 23.78 3.11 -6.72
N GLN A 8 23.71 1.82 -7.03
CA GLN A 8 23.74 0.76 -6.01
C GLN A 8 25.01 0.85 -5.14
N ASN A 9 26.16 1.26 -5.73
CA ASN A 9 27.43 1.38 -5.01
C ASN A 9 27.39 2.52 -4.01
N GLU A 10 26.96 3.72 -4.45
CA GLU A 10 26.80 4.89 -3.57
C GLU A 10 25.91 4.58 -2.39
N LEU A 11 24.81 3.86 -2.63
CA LEU A 11 23.89 3.47 -1.55
C LEU A 11 24.53 2.45 -0.58
N ALA A 12 25.24 1.44 -1.10
CA ALA A 12 25.95 0.46 -0.27
C ALA A 12 27.00 1.10 0.61
N GLU A 13 27.79 2.04 0.05
CA GLU A 13 28.80 2.80 0.77
C GLU A 13 28.18 3.68 1.87
N SER A 14 27.09 4.41 1.54
CA SER A 14 26.39 5.28 2.50
C SER A 14 25.80 4.50 3.69
N LEU A 15 25.39 3.26 3.46
CA LEU A 15 24.82 2.38 4.49
C LEU A 15 25.88 1.53 5.22
N GLY A 16 27.14 1.53 4.75
CA GLY A 16 28.20 0.72 5.33
C GLY A 16 27.98 -0.80 5.18
N VAL A 17 27.29 -1.23 4.13
CA VAL A 17 26.94 -2.63 3.87
C VAL A 17 27.48 -3.12 2.52
N SER A 18 27.51 -4.45 2.31
CA SER A 18 27.89 -5.00 1.02
C SER A 18 26.80 -4.77 -0.06
N ARG A 19 27.20 -4.92 -1.33
CA ARG A 19 26.30 -4.69 -2.48
C ARG A 19 25.13 -5.68 -2.59
N MET A 20 25.31 -6.91 -2.10
CA MET A 20 24.31 -7.95 -2.26
C MET A 20 22.98 -7.62 -1.56
N PRO A 21 22.95 -7.33 -0.24
CA PRO A 21 21.69 -6.96 0.43
C PRO A 21 21.06 -5.69 -0.15
N VAL A 22 21.87 -4.74 -0.62
CA VAL A 22 21.36 -3.52 -1.29
C VAL A 22 20.67 -3.88 -2.60
N ARG A 23 21.28 -4.77 -3.41
CA ARG A 23 20.68 -5.23 -4.67
C ARG A 23 19.33 -5.91 -4.43
N GLU A 24 19.24 -6.78 -3.43
CA GLU A 24 18.00 -7.49 -3.07
C GLU A 24 16.92 -6.51 -2.62
N ALA A 25 17.25 -5.58 -1.73
CA ALA A 25 16.32 -4.55 -1.30
C ALA A 25 15.83 -3.68 -2.47
N LEU A 26 16.72 -3.25 -3.35
CA LEU A 26 16.37 -2.46 -4.53
C LEU A 26 15.46 -3.22 -5.49
N MET A 27 15.61 -4.54 -5.64
CA MET A 27 14.69 -5.35 -6.45
C MET A 27 13.28 -5.34 -5.87
N ILE A 28 13.14 -5.39 -4.54
CA ILE A 28 11.85 -5.32 -3.85
C ILE A 28 11.22 -3.93 -4.05
N LEU A 29 11.99 -2.86 -3.82
CA LEU A 29 11.51 -1.49 -3.99
C LEU A 29 11.11 -1.17 -5.43
N GLU A 30 11.84 -1.72 -6.43
CA GLU A 30 11.51 -1.60 -7.85
C GLU A 30 10.18 -2.33 -8.16
N TYR A 31 10.02 -3.55 -7.64
CA TYR A 31 8.78 -4.31 -7.77
C TYR A 31 7.57 -3.59 -7.15
N GLN A 32 7.80 -2.89 -6.05
CA GLN A 32 6.78 -2.08 -5.35
C GLN A 32 6.52 -0.72 -6.02
N GLY A 33 7.29 -0.36 -7.06
CA GLY A 33 7.14 0.92 -7.74
C GLY A 33 7.67 2.13 -6.96
N LEU A 34 8.46 1.90 -5.91
CA LEU A 34 9.05 2.98 -5.09
C LEU A 34 10.34 3.55 -5.70
N ILE A 35 10.97 2.80 -6.58
CA ILE A 35 12.12 3.24 -7.37
C ILE A 35 11.96 2.82 -8.83
N ILE A 36 12.69 3.50 -9.70
CA ILE A 36 12.79 3.23 -11.13
C ILE A 36 14.25 2.94 -11.45
N ARG A 37 14.53 1.86 -12.17
CA ARG A 37 15.87 1.58 -12.68
C ARG A 37 16.09 2.29 -14.01
N LEU A 38 17.13 3.09 -14.08
CA LEU A 38 17.52 3.82 -15.29
C LEU A 38 18.49 2.98 -16.15
N PRO A 39 18.60 3.26 -17.48
CA PRO A 39 19.46 2.50 -18.39
C PRO A 39 20.94 2.46 -18.01
N ASN A 40 21.45 3.46 -17.30
CA ASN A 40 22.84 3.59 -16.84
C ASN A 40 23.12 2.91 -15.48
N ASN A 41 22.28 1.96 -15.04
CA ASN A 41 22.32 1.30 -13.74
C ASN A 41 22.15 2.26 -12.53
N ARG A 42 21.74 3.49 -12.76
CA ARG A 42 21.26 4.36 -11.69
C ARG A 42 19.86 3.97 -11.29
N ILE A 43 19.53 4.26 -10.06
CA ILE A 43 18.17 4.17 -9.52
C ILE A 43 17.65 5.56 -9.26
N LYS A 44 16.38 5.76 -9.50
CA LYS A 44 15.67 7.01 -9.22
C LYS A 44 14.52 6.74 -8.26
N VAL A 45 14.40 7.52 -7.20
CA VAL A 45 13.23 7.46 -6.32
C VAL A 45 12.01 7.89 -7.10
N ALA A 46 10.96 7.05 -7.10
CA ALA A 46 9.73 7.34 -7.81
C ALA A 46 9.06 8.61 -7.26
N ASP A 47 8.52 9.42 -8.16
CA ASP A 47 7.67 10.53 -7.79
C ASP A 47 6.21 10.04 -7.73
N LEU A 48 5.80 9.63 -6.54
CA LEU A 48 4.43 9.19 -6.28
C LEU A 48 3.56 10.42 -6.05
N THR A 49 2.99 10.96 -7.11
CA THR A 49 2.03 12.07 -7.01
C THR A 49 0.79 11.65 -6.22
N GLU A 50 0.01 12.62 -5.73
CA GLU A 50 -1.28 12.34 -5.07
C GLU A 50 -2.20 11.53 -5.99
N GLU A 51 -2.25 11.90 -7.27
CA GLU A 51 -3.05 11.19 -8.27
C GLU A 51 -2.60 9.73 -8.46
N THR A 52 -1.29 9.50 -8.50
CA THR A 52 -0.74 8.13 -8.59
C THR A 52 -1.11 7.31 -7.35
N LEU A 53 -0.99 7.88 -6.15
CA LEU A 53 -1.36 7.22 -4.91
C LEU A 53 -2.86 6.89 -4.88
N ARG A 54 -3.71 7.83 -5.29
CA ARG A 54 -5.15 7.63 -5.42
C ARG A 54 -5.49 6.46 -6.32
N GLN A 55 -4.87 6.36 -7.49
CA GLN A 55 -5.07 5.26 -8.43
C GLN A 55 -4.59 3.91 -7.87
N ILE A 56 -3.47 3.88 -7.15
CA ILE A 56 -2.97 2.66 -6.49
C ILE A 56 -3.95 2.17 -5.41
N LEU A 57 -4.43 3.07 -4.56
CA LEU A 57 -5.40 2.73 -3.51
C LEU A 57 -6.74 2.27 -4.09
N ALA A 58 -7.24 2.94 -5.13
CA ALA A 58 -8.46 2.54 -5.83
C ALA A 58 -8.34 1.13 -6.46
N LEU A 59 -7.18 0.79 -7.05
CA LEU A 59 -6.92 -0.56 -7.53
C LEU A 59 -6.94 -1.59 -6.38
N GLY A 60 -6.33 -1.26 -5.26
CA GLY A 60 -6.36 -2.10 -4.04
C GLY A 60 -7.79 -2.35 -3.57
N ALA A 61 -8.58 -1.28 -3.40
CA ALA A 61 -9.98 -1.36 -3.00
C ALA A 61 -10.83 -2.19 -3.98
N GLN A 62 -10.61 -2.06 -5.29
CA GLN A 62 -11.29 -2.88 -6.29
C GLN A 62 -10.99 -4.38 -6.10
N LEU A 63 -9.74 -4.75 -5.86
CA LEU A 63 -9.35 -6.13 -5.60
C LEU A 63 -9.92 -6.64 -4.27
N GLU A 64 -9.95 -5.82 -3.23
CA GLU A 64 -10.54 -6.17 -1.93
C GLU A 64 -12.05 -6.35 -2.00
N ARG A 65 -12.76 -5.51 -2.74
CA ARG A 65 -14.19 -5.68 -3.01
C ARG A 65 -14.46 -6.98 -3.76
N GLN A 66 -13.61 -7.34 -4.73
CA GLN A 66 -13.70 -8.64 -5.40
C GLN A 66 -13.48 -9.80 -4.41
N ALA A 67 -12.52 -9.67 -3.52
CA ALA A 67 -12.23 -10.65 -2.47
C ALA A 67 -13.42 -10.79 -1.49
N MET A 68 -14.03 -9.69 -1.06
CA MET A 68 -15.21 -9.70 -0.18
C MET A 68 -16.38 -10.48 -0.78
N ARG A 69 -16.62 -10.34 -2.08
CA ARG A 69 -17.66 -11.09 -2.80
C ARG A 69 -17.34 -12.58 -2.93
N ALA A 70 -16.06 -12.95 -2.87
CA ALA A 70 -15.62 -14.34 -2.89
C ALA A 70 -15.64 -15.01 -1.51
N LEU A 71 -15.80 -14.23 -0.44
CA LEU A 71 -15.91 -14.79 0.92
C LEU A 71 -17.22 -15.59 1.09
N PRO A 72 -17.18 -16.70 1.84
CA PRO A 72 -18.41 -17.38 2.27
C PRO A 72 -19.37 -16.41 2.99
N GLN A 73 -20.68 -16.67 2.88
CA GLN A 73 -21.70 -15.77 3.46
C GLN A 73 -21.62 -15.64 4.98
N ASP A 74 -21.14 -16.68 5.66
CA ASP A 74 -20.92 -16.75 7.10
C ASP A 74 -19.53 -16.30 7.54
N ALA A 75 -18.61 -16.00 6.60
CA ALA A 75 -17.28 -15.56 6.94
C ALA A 75 -17.30 -14.19 7.62
N MET A 76 -16.47 -14.04 8.62
CA MET A 76 -16.26 -12.79 9.34
C MET A 76 -14.80 -12.33 9.18
N LEU A 77 -14.61 -11.03 9.03
CA LEU A 77 -13.29 -10.41 9.13
C LEU A 77 -13.03 -10.07 10.59
N ALA A 78 -12.02 -10.69 11.18
CA ALA A 78 -11.65 -10.50 12.57
C ALA A 78 -10.21 -10.02 12.71
N GLY A 79 -9.87 -9.49 13.89
CA GLY A 79 -8.54 -8.98 14.20
C GLY A 79 -8.32 -7.54 13.75
N GLY A 80 -7.07 -7.08 13.88
CA GLY A 80 -6.69 -5.71 13.49
C GLY A 80 -6.81 -5.46 11.99
N GLU A 81 -6.86 -4.19 11.60
CA GLU A 81 -7.09 -3.73 10.22
C GLU A 81 -6.20 -4.46 9.19
N MET A 82 -4.89 -4.49 9.42
CA MET A 82 -3.97 -5.18 8.48
C MET A 82 -4.19 -6.69 8.38
N LEU A 83 -4.66 -7.34 9.45
CA LEU A 83 -4.99 -8.76 9.39
C LEU A 83 -6.23 -9.01 8.52
N GLN A 84 -7.22 -8.12 8.59
CA GLN A 84 -8.40 -8.17 7.73
C GLN A 84 -8.03 -7.99 6.25
N HIS A 85 -7.17 -7.04 5.92
CA HIS A 85 -6.62 -6.86 4.57
C HIS A 85 -5.93 -8.13 4.06
N ARG A 86 -5.03 -8.70 4.88
CA ARG A 86 -4.32 -9.94 4.52
C ARG A 86 -5.27 -11.13 4.34
N THR A 87 -6.33 -11.21 5.13
CA THR A 87 -7.35 -12.25 4.99
C THR A 87 -8.07 -12.13 3.65
N LEU A 88 -8.46 -10.93 3.24
CA LEU A 88 -9.12 -10.69 1.96
C LEU A 88 -8.27 -11.17 0.78
N ARG A 89 -6.97 -10.89 0.78
CA ARG A 89 -6.14 -11.31 -0.36
C ARG A 89 -6.07 -12.83 -0.53
N THR A 90 -6.19 -13.62 0.55
CA THR A 90 -6.08 -15.09 0.48
C THR A 90 -7.21 -15.74 -0.31
N VAL A 91 -8.38 -15.10 -0.38
CA VAL A 91 -9.55 -15.65 -1.07
C VAL A 91 -9.60 -15.29 -2.56
N LEU A 92 -8.72 -14.43 -3.05
CA LEU A 92 -8.64 -14.13 -4.48
C LEU A 92 -8.16 -15.37 -5.26
N PRO A 93 -8.89 -15.79 -6.31
CA PRO A 93 -8.58 -17.05 -7.02
C PRO A 93 -7.29 -16.97 -7.85
N TYR A 94 -6.99 -15.80 -8.42
CA TYR A 94 -5.87 -15.64 -9.35
C TYR A 94 -4.57 -15.24 -8.62
N PRO A 95 -3.46 -16.00 -8.82
CA PRO A 95 -2.18 -15.70 -8.19
C PRO A 95 -1.67 -14.29 -8.47
N LEU A 96 -1.88 -13.76 -9.68
CA LEU A 96 -1.48 -12.41 -10.03
C LEU A 96 -2.24 -11.35 -9.21
N HIS A 97 -3.56 -11.51 -9.04
CA HIS A 97 -4.37 -10.60 -8.22
C HIS A 97 -3.90 -10.59 -6.76
N ARG A 98 -3.58 -11.78 -6.20
CA ARG A 98 -3.03 -11.88 -4.84
C ARG A 98 -1.71 -11.12 -4.71
N LYS A 99 -0.79 -11.27 -5.67
CA LYS A 99 0.50 -10.57 -5.64
C LYS A 99 0.36 -9.07 -5.79
N LEU A 100 -0.52 -8.60 -6.68
CA LEU A 100 -0.79 -7.17 -6.85
C LEU A 100 -1.38 -6.59 -5.57
N LEU A 101 -2.40 -7.23 -5.00
CA LEU A 101 -3.01 -6.79 -3.76
C LEU A 101 -2.02 -6.84 -2.60
N GLU A 102 -1.18 -7.88 -2.50
CA GLU A 102 -0.11 -7.96 -1.51
C GLU A 102 0.84 -6.77 -1.59
N SER A 103 1.31 -6.43 -2.79
CA SER A 103 2.20 -5.30 -3.00
C SER A 103 1.55 -3.98 -2.54
N ILE A 104 0.27 -3.77 -2.87
CA ILE A 104 -0.46 -2.57 -2.46
C ILE A 104 -0.67 -2.55 -0.94
N GLN A 105 -1.11 -3.65 -0.35
CA GLN A 105 -1.38 -3.75 1.09
C GLN A 105 -0.11 -3.55 1.93
N GLU A 106 0.97 -4.27 1.62
CA GLU A 106 2.19 -4.24 2.45
C GLU A 106 3.02 -2.96 2.22
N THR A 107 2.83 -2.26 1.10
CA THR A 107 3.59 -1.04 0.80
C THR A 107 2.80 0.22 1.17
N TYR A 108 1.57 0.35 0.68
CA TYR A 108 0.83 1.61 0.77
C TYR A 108 -0.20 1.60 1.91
N ILE A 109 -1.00 0.54 2.03
CA ILE A 109 -2.02 0.45 3.08
C ILE A 109 -1.38 0.28 4.45
N ALA A 110 -0.39 -0.62 4.59
CA ALA A 110 0.33 -0.80 5.85
C ALA A 110 1.01 0.48 6.33
N PHE A 111 1.58 1.26 5.40
CA PHE A 111 2.18 2.56 5.71
C PHE A 111 1.11 3.55 6.22
N ALA A 112 -0.03 3.67 5.54
CA ALA A 112 -1.14 4.52 5.98
C ALA A 112 -1.67 4.09 7.36
N VAL A 113 -1.94 2.79 7.55
CA VAL A 113 -2.45 2.23 8.80
C VAL A 113 -1.49 2.46 9.96
N SER A 114 -0.17 2.37 9.73
CA SER A 114 0.85 2.63 10.76
C SER A 114 0.84 4.08 11.28
N ALA A 115 0.36 5.01 10.47
CA ALA A 115 0.25 6.43 10.83
C ALA A 115 -1.05 6.78 11.55
N ARG A 116 -1.99 5.87 11.59
CA ARG A 116 -3.28 6.12 12.22
C ARG A 116 -3.09 6.29 13.73
N PRO A 117 -3.53 7.44 14.29
CA PRO A 117 -3.32 7.71 15.73
C PRO A 117 -4.11 6.76 16.63
N THR A 118 -5.21 6.20 16.13
CA THR A 118 -6.04 5.24 16.87
C THR A 118 -6.36 4.06 15.96
N PRO A 119 -6.07 2.81 16.37
CA PRO A 119 -6.41 1.63 15.59
C PRO A 119 -7.91 1.54 15.31
N VAL A 120 -8.28 1.21 14.07
CA VAL A 120 -9.67 0.94 13.68
C VAL A 120 -9.75 -0.55 13.33
N ASN A 121 -10.43 -1.33 14.17
CA ASN A 121 -10.41 -2.79 14.06
C ASN A 121 -11.63 -3.38 13.32
N ASP A 122 -12.65 -2.58 13.01
CA ASP A 122 -13.91 -3.06 12.47
C ASP A 122 -14.27 -2.48 11.09
N LEU A 123 -13.40 -1.68 10.50
CA LEU A 123 -13.73 -0.92 9.30
C LEU A 123 -14.02 -1.82 8.10
N LEU A 124 -13.14 -2.77 7.78
CA LEU A 124 -13.36 -3.71 6.68
C LEU A 124 -14.50 -4.67 6.97
N ALA A 125 -14.70 -5.06 8.23
CA ALA A 125 -15.84 -5.86 8.64
C ALA A 125 -17.16 -5.10 8.40
N ARG A 126 -17.20 -3.80 8.68
CA ARG A 126 -18.37 -2.95 8.38
C ARG A 126 -18.60 -2.82 6.88
N LEU A 127 -17.56 -2.60 6.08
CA LEU A 127 -17.65 -2.56 4.62
C LEU A 127 -18.20 -3.89 4.05
N LEU A 128 -17.73 -5.02 4.58
CA LEU A 128 -18.25 -6.34 4.22
C LEU A 128 -19.75 -6.48 4.54
N MET A 129 -20.18 -5.99 5.70
CA MET A 129 -21.62 -6.01 6.07
C MET A 129 -22.46 -5.15 5.13
N LEU A 130 -22.01 -3.95 4.79
CA LEU A 130 -22.70 -3.07 3.83
C LEU A 130 -22.82 -3.72 2.45
N ASP A 131 -21.75 -4.36 1.97
CA ASP A 131 -21.74 -5.06 0.66
C ASP A 131 -22.74 -6.22 0.66
N ARG A 132 -22.77 -7.04 1.74
CA ARG A 132 -23.71 -8.17 1.88
C ARG A 132 -25.17 -7.74 2.00
N GLN A 133 -25.43 -6.60 2.60
CA GLN A 133 -26.78 -6.04 2.72
C GLN A 133 -27.26 -5.40 1.41
N GLY A 134 -26.39 -5.27 0.40
CA GLY A 134 -26.68 -4.54 -0.82
C GLY A 134 -26.96 -3.05 -0.57
N SER A 135 -26.33 -2.47 0.48
CA SER A 135 -26.54 -1.07 0.83
C SER A 135 -26.09 -0.16 -0.31
N PRO A 136 -26.90 0.86 -0.67
CA PRO A 136 -26.48 1.86 -1.64
C PRO A 136 -25.24 2.65 -1.17
N ASP A 137 -25.01 2.71 0.14
CA ASP A 137 -23.93 3.50 0.75
C ASP A 137 -22.56 2.80 0.68
N VAL A 138 -22.50 1.55 0.23
CA VAL A 138 -21.25 0.77 0.20
C VAL A 138 -20.16 1.44 -0.62
N LEU A 139 -20.51 2.05 -1.74
CA LEU A 139 -19.54 2.72 -2.61
C LEU A 139 -19.00 4.00 -1.97
N GLU A 140 -19.87 4.77 -1.36
CA GLU A 140 -19.47 5.98 -0.60
C GLU A 140 -18.56 5.63 0.58
N ALA A 141 -18.88 4.57 1.31
CA ALA A 141 -18.06 4.09 2.42
C ALA A 141 -16.66 3.62 1.96
N TRP A 142 -16.56 2.95 0.80
CA TRP A 142 -15.27 2.61 0.21
C TRP A 142 -14.47 3.85 -0.21
N ASN A 143 -15.10 4.79 -0.90
CA ASN A 143 -14.45 6.03 -1.32
C ASN A 143 -13.94 6.82 -0.10
N ALA A 144 -14.74 6.91 0.95
CA ALA A 144 -14.32 7.57 2.20
C ALA A 144 -13.10 6.88 2.83
N TYR A 145 -13.04 5.56 2.79
CA TYR A 145 -11.90 4.80 3.29
C TYR A 145 -10.63 5.04 2.44
N GLU A 146 -10.74 5.01 1.12
CA GLU A 146 -9.63 5.30 0.21
C GLU A 146 -9.07 6.71 0.43
N GLU A 147 -9.95 7.71 0.57
CA GLU A 147 -9.55 9.10 0.86
C GLU A 147 -8.85 9.22 2.22
N GLU A 148 -9.30 8.49 3.23
CA GLU A 148 -8.65 8.46 4.54
C GLU A 148 -7.24 7.88 4.46
N LEU A 149 -7.05 6.74 3.77
CA LEU A 149 -5.72 6.14 3.55
C LEU A 149 -4.80 7.11 2.82
N LEU A 150 -5.30 7.75 1.76
CA LEU A 150 -4.55 8.75 1.00
C LEU A 150 -4.11 9.91 1.89
N HIS A 151 -5.04 10.46 2.68
CA HIS A 151 -4.74 11.57 3.61
C HIS A 151 -3.65 11.18 4.61
N LEU A 152 -3.69 9.97 5.17
CA LEU A 152 -2.67 9.47 6.09
C LEU A 152 -1.29 9.41 5.41
N ILE A 153 -1.21 8.88 4.18
CA ILE A 153 0.05 8.80 3.43
C ILE A 153 0.62 10.22 3.17
N LEU A 154 -0.22 11.15 2.72
CA LEU A 154 0.21 12.51 2.42
C LEU A 154 0.65 13.27 3.68
N THR A 155 -0.02 13.05 4.80
CA THR A 155 0.35 13.64 6.10
C THR A 155 1.74 13.18 6.54
N ILE A 156 2.04 11.88 6.48
CA ILE A 156 3.37 11.37 6.81
C ILE A 156 4.42 11.97 5.87
N ARG A 157 4.16 11.98 4.57
CA ARG A 157 5.11 12.54 3.59
C ARG A 157 5.45 13.99 3.89
N SER A 158 4.48 14.81 4.27
CA SER A 158 4.71 16.21 4.61
C SER A 158 5.57 16.38 5.87
N GLN A 159 5.40 15.51 6.86
CA GLN A 159 6.22 15.49 8.08
C GLN A 159 7.69 15.18 7.79
N TYR A 160 7.96 14.19 6.92
CA TYR A 160 9.33 13.84 6.54
C TYR A 160 9.99 14.88 5.61
N ALA A 161 9.24 15.52 4.73
CA ALA A 161 9.77 16.59 3.88
C ALA A 161 10.21 17.84 4.67
N GLY A 162 9.59 18.10 5.81
CA GLY A 162 9.95 19.23 6.70
C GLY A 162 11.20 18.99 7.56
N THR A 163 11.65 17.74 7.71
CA THR A 163 12.84 17.41 8.52
C THR A 163 14.17 17.48 7.77
N GLU A 164 14.16 17.63 6.45
CA GLU A 164 15.38 17.72 5.63
C GLU A 164 15.93 19.16 5.48
N THR A 165 15.35 20.17 6.14
CA THR A 165 15.74 21.60 6.04
C THR A 165 16.58 22.09 7.23
N HIS A 166 17.23 21.20 7.97
CA HIS A 166 18.15 21.62 9.05
C HIS A 166 19.52 20.97 8.91
#